data_64d932fa2f439caa1074887bcbd170d7
#
_entry.id   64d932fa2f439caa1074887bcbd170d7
#
_cell.length_a   1.000
_cell.length_b   1.000
_cell.length_c   1.000
_cell.angle_alpha   90.00
_cell.angle_beta   90.00
_cell.angle_gamma   90.00
#
_symmetry.space_group_name_H-M   'P 1'
#
loop_
_entity.id
_entity.type
_entity.pdbx_description
1 polymer ?
#
loop_
_entity_poly.entity_id
_entity_poly.type
_entity_poly.pdbx_seq_one_letter_code
_entity_poly.pdbx_strand_id
1 'polypeptide(L)'
;RDCFRIFFDILGQDFTDANPYAWERRNHVIVSIDTIKKRERLDKIMARPDWDIIVFDEAHHLSRKRYGKKIDVTQNYRLAEKIKGKTRNLLFLTATPHQGDPYQFWSLIQLLDDQLFDTPEAMQDHRGLLGRVMFRRIKKEVTDAQGNPIFMRRQVHTQKFQLSLREQRFYEKLTEYLKEGYNAAGAGQDKTTKQQRAVGFVMATFQKIMSSSPRAIKQALRRRLIALHARRQMALESGELGPISRSDISSRIMKCQEQMRGLVMELLSYGRGKIDYTEADAYIVSLKQRLRKRPRFEEEITNWALDAMEAEDRVIEAEANIPNEDEKVKELLDLVDDGPDRKFNTLVRAIEQIRRENKDEKMIIFTQYLETLYFLQDELGKYYPPEKIVAVKGGPLEDKIASCEAFWEEKGAQFLISTSAGGEGINLQVCRVLFNYDLPWNPMAVEQRIGRIHRYGQTDTVQVYNLVAEDTIEEKVYTILEEKLQEIAQIIGKTDPVTGEVSEDFRSEILGYLGSSANYNELY
;
A
#
# COMPACT_ATOMS: atom_id res chain seq x y z
N ARG A 1 -6.70 -16.53 -22.78
CA ARG A 1 -7.03 -16.93 -24.18
C ARG A 1 -6.78 -18.42 -24.37
N ASP A 2 -5.62 -18.90 -23.94
CA ASP A 2 -5.15 -20.25 -24.33
C ASP A 2 -5.84 -21.39 -23.59
N CYS A 3 -6.34 -21.19 -22.37
CA CYS A 3 -6.97 -22.24 -21.58
C CYS A 3 -8.43 -22.52 -21.99
N PHE A 4 -9.21 -21.50 -22.33
CA PHE A 4 -10.65 -21.64 -22.54
C PHE A 4 -11.10 -21.43 -23.99
N ARG A 5 -10.21 -21.05 -24.91
CA ARG A 5 -10.49 -20.70 -26.31
C ARG A 5 -11.62 -19.68 -26.50
N ILE A 6 -11.90 -18.87 -25.47
CA ILE A 6 -12.90 -17.81 -25.48
C ILE A 6 -12.16 -16.49 -25.62
N PHE A 7 -12.56 -15.69 -26.60
CA PHE A 7 -12.01 -14.35 -26.82
C PHE A 7 -12.75 -13.33 -25.99
N PHE A 8 -12.03 -12.58 -25.17
CA PHE A 8 -12.53 -11.44 -24.42
C PHE A 8 -12.00 -10.14 -25.02
N ASP A 9 -12.91 -9.18 -25.19
CA ASP A 9 -12.55 -7.83 -25.57
C ASP A 9 -12.19 -7.00 -24.32
N ILE A 10 -11.01 -6.39 -24.30
CA ILE A 10 -10.60 -5.49 -23.22
C ILE A 10 -11.09 -4.08 -23.56
N LEU A 11 -11.98 -3.54 -22.73
CA LEU A 11 -12.58 -2.24 -22.94
C LEU A 11 -11.88 -1.19 -22.05
N GLY A 12 -10.93 -0.47 -22.62
CA GLY A 12 -10.30 0.69 -21.99
C GLY A 12 -11.16 1.97 -22.08
N GLN A 13 -10.73 3.03 -21.38
CA GLN A 13 -11.43 4.31 -21.38
C GLN A 13 -11.48 4.92 -22.78
N ASP A 14 -10.33 5.06 -23.43
CA ASP A 14 -10.20 5.69 -24.76
C ASP A 14 -10.99 4.92 -25.81
N PHE A 15 -10.96 3.59 -25.75
CA PHE A 15 -11.71 2.75 -26.66
C PHE A 15 -13.22 2.91 -26.50
N THR A 16 -13.73 3.00 -25.26
CA THR A 16 -15.17 3.18 -24.99
C THR A 16 -15.67 4.58 -25.32
N ASP A 17 -14.81 5.59 -25.21
CA ASP A 17 -15.15 6.97 -25.57
C ASP A 17 -15.17 7.15 -27.10
N ALA A 18 -14.26 6.51 -27.82
CA ALA A 18 -14.19 6.53 -29.29
C ALA A 18 -15.28 5.67 -29.97
N ASN A 19 -15.85 4.70 -29.28
CA ASN A 19 -16.81 3.73 -29.84
C ASN A 19 -18.12 3.70 -29.05
N PRO A 20 -19.12 4.53 -29.40
CA PRO A 20 -20.41 4.61 -28.70
C PRO A 20 -21.13 3.26 -28.55
N TYR A 21 -20.93 2.36 -29.52
CA TYR A 21 -21.55 1.03 -29.57
C TYR A 21 -20.63 -0.09 -29.04
N ALA A 22 -19.55 0.26 -28.36
CA ALA A 22 -18.58 -0.72 -27.85
C ALA A 22 -19.23 -1.80 -26.97
N TRP A 23 -20.25 -1.42 -26.22
CA TRP A 23 -20.97 -2.30 -25.29
C TRP A 23 -22.01 -3.18 -25.96
N GLU A 24 -22.63 -2.72 -27.05
CA GLU A 24 -23.79 -3.39 -27.66
C GLU A 24 -23.43 -4.64 -28.46
N ARG A 25 -22.22 -4.68 -29.01
CA ARG A 25 -21.79 -5.69 -29.99
C ARG A 25 -20.88 -6.77 -29.42
N ARG A 26 -20.61 -6.78 -28.11
CA ARG A 26 -19.67 -7.70 -27.49
C ARG A 26 -20.30 -8.54 -26.40
N ASN A 27 -20.08 -9.85 -26.47
CA ASN A 27 -20.64 -10.82 -25.53
C ASN A 27 -19.67 -11.17 -24.38
N HIS A 28 -18.36 -11.04 -24.62
CA HIS A 28 -17.34 -11.36 -23.65
C HIS A 28 -16.42 -10.14 -23.47
N VAL A 29 -16.52 -9.47 -22.34
CA VAL A 29 -15.77 -8.24 -22.09
C VAL A 29 -15.01 -8.30 -20.76
N ILE A 30 -13.82 -7.72 -20.74
CA ILE A 30 -13.06 -7.40 -19.55
C ILE A 30 -12.95 -5.89 -19.48
N VAL A 31 -13.28 -5.33 -18.33
CA VAL A 31 -13.26 -3.87 -18.15
C VAL A 31 -12.88 -3.51 -16.73
N SER A 32 -12.13 -2.42 -16.56
CA SER A 32 -11.82 -1.90 -15.23
C SER A 32 -13.06 -1.33 -14.56
N ILE A 33 -13.22 -1.59 -13.26
CA ILE A 33 -14.26 -0.98 -12.43
C ILE A 33 -14.24 0.55 -12.57
N ASP A 34 -13.06 1.17 -12.63
CA ASP A 34 -12.91 2.62 -12.77
C ASP A 34 -13.44 3.15 -14.11
N THR A 35 -13.31 2.36 -15.15
CA THR A 35 -13.90 2.69 -16.47
C THR A 35 -15.42 2.74 -16.41
N ILE A 36 -16.05 1.82 -15.67
CA ILE A 36 -17.52 1.70 -15.58
C ILE A 36 -18.13 2.73 -14.64
N LYS A 37 -17.42 3.26 -13.66
CA LYS A 37 -17.94 4.23 -12.67
C LYS A 37 -18.50 5.51 -13.30
N LYS A 38 -18.05 5.91 -14.49
CA LYS A 38 -18.62 7.07 -15.18
C LYS A 38 -20.08 6.79 -15.55
N ARG A 39 -20.96 7.69 -15.15
CA ARG A 39 -22.42 7.56 -15.29
C ARG A 39 -22.84 7.17 -16.70
N GLU A 40 -22.31 7.84 -17.71
CA GLU A 40 -22.64 7.57 -19.12
C GLU A 40 -22.33 6.14 -19.57
N ARG A 41 -21.22 5.56 -19.07
CA ARG A 41 -20.83 4.19 -19.40
C ARG A 41 -21.67 3.16 -18.63
N LEU A 42 -21.97 3.47 -17.38
CA LEU A 42 -22.87 2.64 -16.57
C LEU A 42 -24.26 2.59 -17.17
N ASP A 43 -24.81 3.74 -17.62
CA ASP A 43 -26.12 3.80 -18.25
C ASP A 43 -26.17 2.95 -19.54
N LYS A 44 -25.09 2.92 -20.33
CA LYS A 44 -24.97 2.06 -21.52
C LYS A 44 -24.99 0.56 -21.15
N ILE A 45 -24.30 0.16 -20.07
CA ILE A 45 -24.31 -1.23 -19.58
C ILE A 45 -25.71 -1.60 -19.08
N MET A 46 -26.37 -0.71 -18.35
CA MET A 46 -27.71 -0.93 -17.82
C MET A 46 -28.78 -1.00 -18.92
N ALA A 47 -28.58 -0.37 -20.05
CA ALA A 47 -29.49 -0.43 -21.20
C ALA A 47 -29.42 -1.75 -21.99
N ARG A 48 -28.35 -2.55 -21.82
CA ARG A 48 -28.19 -3.84 -22.51
C ARG A 48 -29.16 -4.92 -21.97
N PRO A 49 -29.39 -6.00 -22.74
CA PRO A 49 -29.92 -7.26 -22.22
C PRO A 49 -29.07 -7.78 -21.06
N ASP A 50 -29.64 -8.64 -20.24
CA ASP A 50 -28.95 -9.21 -19.10
C ASP A 50 -27.76 -10.08 -19.54
N TRP A 51 -26.72 -10.08 -18.70
CA TRP A 51 -25.56 -10.91 -18.89
C TRP A 51 -25.81 -12.31 -18.33
N ASP A 52 -25.25 -13.34 -18.95
CA ASP A 52 -25.31 -14.70 -18.40
C ASP A 52 -24.56 -14.80 -17.08
N ILE A 53 -23.40 -14.13 -16.98
CA ILE A 53 -22.58 -14.08 -15.79
C ILE A 53 -21.84 -12.74 -15.69
N ILE A 54 -21.74 -12.20 -14.49
CA ILE A 54 -20.89 -11.07 -14.16
C ILE A 54 -19.89 -11.53 -13.12
N VAL A 55 -18.60 -11.28 -13.39
CA VAL A 55 -17.50 -11.65 -12.51
C VAL A 55 -16.84 -10.38 -11.98
N PHE A 56 -16.74 -10.23 -10.66
CA PHE A 56 -15.91 -9.21 -10.02
C PHE A 56 -14.64 -9.86 -9.49
N ASP A 57 -13.52 -9.49 -10.08
CA ASP A 57 -12.21 -9.86 -9.55
C ASP A 57 -11.81 -8.90 -8.43
N GLU A 58 -11.02 -9.38 -7.47
CA GLU A 58 -10.66 -8.66 -6.23
C GLU A 58 -11.88 -8.03 -5.53
N ALA A 59 -12.95 -8.81 -5.41
CA ALA A 59 -14.25 -8.37 -4.89
C ALA A 59 -14.19 -7.75 -3.49
N HIS A 60 -13.10 -7.93 -2.74
CA HIS A 60 -12.89 -7.27 -1.46
C HIS A 60 -12.82 -5.73 -1.55
N HIS A 61 -12.62 -5.17 -2.76
CA HIS A 61 -12.75 -3.73 -3.02
C HIS A 61 -14.21 -3.24 -3.06
N LEU A 62 -15.19 -4.14 -3.11
CA LEU A 62 -16.61 -3.82 -2.95
C LEU A 62 -16.91 -3.63 -1.46
N SER A 63 -16.55 -2.48 -0.92
CA SER A 63 -16.50 -2.28 0.53
C SER A 63 -17.64 -1.40 1.04
N ARG A 64 -18.25 -1.86 2.14
CA ARG A 64 -19.21 -1.12 2.95
C ARG A 64 -18.80 -1.25 4.42
N LYS A 65 -18.52 -0.14 5.09
CA LYS A 65 -18.01 -0.12 6.46
C LYS A 65 -18.96 0.62 7.40
N ARG A 66 -19.04 0.18 8.65
CA ARG A 66 -19.88 0.81 9.67
C ARG A 66 -19.00 1.43 10.77
N TYR A 67 -19.16 2.73 10.98
CA TYR A 67 -18.48 3.49 12.03
C TYR A 67 -19.54 4.02 13.02
N GLY A 68 -19.81 3.28 14.08
CA GLY A 68 -20.91 3.57 14.98
C GLY A 68 -22.24 3.59 14.25
N LYS A 69 -22.89 4.77 14.17
CA LYS A 69 -24.16 4.96 13.43
C LYS A 69 -23.97 5.30 11.95
N LYS A 70 -22.76 5.66 11.51
CA LYS A 70 -22.50 6.04 10.11
C LYS A 70 -22.07 4.82 9.30
N ILE A 71 -22.66 4.66 8.13
CA ILE A 71 -22.27 3.64 7.15
C ILE A 71 -21.57 4.38 6.00
N ASP A 72 -20.37 3.97 5.70
CA ASP A 72 -19.59 4.41 4.54
C ASP A 72 -19.64 3.36 3.44
N VAL A 73 -19.95 3.78 2.23
CA VAL A 73 -20.18 2.89 1.08
C VAL A 73 -19.29 3.34 -0.07
N THR A 74 -18.35 2.50 -0.49
CA THR A 74 -17.48 2.80 -1.62
C THR A 74 -18.26 2.92 -2.93
N GLN A 75 -17.71 3.66 -3.89
CA GLN A 75 -18.30 3.75 -5.24
C GLN A 75 -18.34 2.36 -5.92
N ASN A 76 -17.35 1.51 -5.65
CA ASN A 76 -17.30 0.14 -6.16
C ASN A 76 -18.49 -0.69 -5.66
N TYR A 77 -18.82 -0.59 -4.37
CA TYR A 77 -19.96 -1.28 -3.79
C TYR A 77 -21.28 -0.83 -4.44
N ARG A 78 -21.49 0.50 -4.55
CA ARG A 78 -22.68 1.08 -5.20
C ARG A 78 -22.81 0.64 -6.66
N LEU A 79 -21.67 0.52 -7.36
CA LEU A 79 -21.64 0.01 -8.72
C LEU A 79 -22.10 -1.45 -8.77
N ALA A 80 -21.54 -2.31 -7.93
CA ALA A 80 -21.90 -3.73 -7.85
C ALA A 80 -23.38 -3.91 -7.49
N GLU A 81 -23.90 -3.12 -6.54
CA GLU A 81 -25.31 -3.13 -6.14
C GLU A 81 -26.26 -2.78 -7.29
N LYS A 82 -25.86 -1.85 -8.16
CA LYS A 82 -26.63 -1.51 -9.37
C LYS A 82 -26.55 -2.60 -10.44
N ILE A 83 -25.35 -3.14 -10.67
CA ILE A 83 -25.11 -4.07 -11.77
C ILE A 83 -25.61 -5.48 -11.43
N LYS A 84 -25.70 -5.87 -10.15
CA LYS A 84 -26.15 -7.23 -9.76
C LYS A 84 -27.49 -7.62 -10.39
N GLY A 85 -28.39 -6.66 -10.59
CA GLY A 85 -29.68 -6.88 -11.26
C GLY A 85 -29.60 -7.16 -12.76
N LYS A 86 -28.42 -7.06 -13.39
CA LYS A 86 -28.20 -7.30 -14.82
C LYS A 86 -27.67 -8.72 -15.12
N THR A 87 -27.66 -9.60 -14.15
CA THR A 87 -27.26 -11.00 -14.34
C THR A 87 -28.00 -11.93 -13.38
N ARG A 88 -28.19 -13.20 -13.80
CA ARG A 88 -28.67 -14.26 -12.92
C ARG A 88 -27.52 -14.91 -12.14
N ASN A 89 -26.30 -14.83 -12.65
CA ASN A 89 -25.13 -15.46 -12.07
C ASN A 89 -24.08 -14.39 -11.73
N LEU A 90 -23.91 -14.14 -10.44
CA LEU A 90 -22.92 -13.21 -9.93
C LEU A 90 -21.79 -14.01 -9.27
N LEU A 91 -20.56 -13.79 -9.72
CA LEU A 91 -19.38 -14.45 -9.19
C LEU A 91 -18.39 -13.42 -8.63
N PHE A 92 -18.00 -13.60 -7.39
CA PHE A 92 -16.96 -12.82 -6.75
C PHE A 92 -15.69 -13.67 -6.61
N LEU A 93 -14.58 -13.15 -7.11
CA LEU A 93 -13.26 -13.73 -6.94
C LEU A 93 -12.46 -12.85 -5.97
N THR A 94 -11.92 -13.44 -4.93
CA THR A 94 -11.03 -12.75 -4.00
C THR A 94 -10.21 -13.75 -3.20
N ALA A 95 -8.94 -13.44 -3.01
CA ALA A 95 -8.10 -14.19 -2.07
C ALA A 95 -8.43 -13.84 -0.61
N THR A 96 -9.07 -12.70 -0.36
CA THR A 96 -9.21 -12.06 0.95
C THR A 96 -10.62 -11.53 1.17
N PRO A 97 -11.64 -12.40 1.25
CA PRO A 97 -13.03 -11.98 1.38
C PRO A 97 -13.27 -11.21 2.69
N HIS A 98 -12.47 -11.47 3.71
CA HIS A 98 -12.52 -10.84 5.02
C HIS A 98 -11.22 -10.07 5.28
N GLN A 99 -11.34 -8.76 5.56
CA GLN A 99 -10.22 -7.86 5.83
C GLN A 99 -10.11 -7.45 7.32
N GLY A 100 -10.63 -8.26 8.26
CA GLY A 100 -10.68 -7.94 9.69
C GLY A 100 -11.93 -7.17 10.14
N ASP A 101 -12.88 -6.87 9.24
CA ASP A 101 -14.14 -6.18 9.56
C ASP A 101 -15.34 -7.10 9.26
N PRO A 102 -16.04 -7.64 10.29
CA PRO A 102 -17.20 -8.52 10.10
C PRO A 102 -18.34 -7.87 9.30
N TYR A 103 -18.56 -6.56 9.49
CA TYR A 103 -19.59 -5.83 8.76
C TYR A 103 -19.27 -5.71 7.26
N GLN A 104 -18.00 -5.48 6.93
CA GLN A 104 -17.56 -5.43 5.54
C GLN A 104 -17.75 -6.77 4.84
N PHE A 105 -17.38 -7.88 5.50
CA PHE A 105 -17.56 -9.22 4.97
C PHE A 105 -19.04 -9.58 4.79
N TRP A 106 -19.87 -9.32 5.80
CA TRP A 106 -21.32 -9.50 5.71
C TRP A 106 -21.91 -8.70 4.54
N SER A 107 -21.48 -7.44 4.35
CA SER A 107 -21.94 -6.61 3.24
C SER A 107 -21.60 -7.21 1.87
N LEU A 108 -20.46 -7.87 1.75
CA LEU A 108 -20.06 -8.56 0.52
C LEU A 108 -21.00 -9.76 0.24
N ILE A 109 -21.35 -10.51 1.28
CA ILE A 109 -22.32 -11.62 1.17
C ILE A 109 -23.71 -11.10 0.80
N GLN A 110 -24.14 -9.95 1.34
CA GLN A 110 -25.41 -9.29 0.99
C GLN A 110 -25.53 -8.90 -0.50
N LEU A 111 -24.43 -8.70 -1.19
CA LEU A 111 -24.48 -8.49 -2.65
C LEU A 111 -24.80 -9.78 -3.41
N LEU A 112 -24.41 -10.95 -2.88
CA LEU A 112 -24.66 -12.25 -3.48
C LEU A 112 -26.06 -12.79 -3.11
N ASP A 113 -26.38 -12.77 -1.82
CA ASP A 113 -27.65 -13.25 -1.26
C ASP A 113 -28.02 -12.41 -0.04
N ASP A 114 -29.01 -11.56 -0.19
CA ASP A 114 -29.46 -10.61 0.85
C ASP A 114 -30.42 -11.26 1.86
N GLN A 115 -30.85 -12.50 1.62
CA GLN A 115 -31.73 -13.24 2.51
C GLN A 115 -31.00 -14.27 3.39
N LEU A 116 -29.71 -14.51 3.12
CA LEU A 116 -28.96 -15.54 3.83
C LEU A 116 -28.67 -15.17 5.29
N PHE A 117 -28.37 -13.89 5.56
CA PHE A 117 -28.07 -13.37 6.89
C PHE A 117 -28.62 -11.95 7.07
N ASP A 118 -29.49 -11.75 8.04
CA ASP A 118 -30.07 -10.41 8.31
C ASP A 118 -29.06 -9.44 8.91
N THR A 119 -28.11 -9.94 9.71
CA THR A 119 -27.11 -9.11 10.41
C THR A 119 -25.71 -9.75 10.36
N PRO A 120 -24.64 -8.96 10.59
CA PRO A 120 -23.29 -9.50 10.74
C PRO A 120 -23.18 -10.52 11.88
N GLU A 121 -23.91 -10.31 12.98
CA GLU A 121 -23.94 -11.17 14.16
C GLU A 121 -24.58 -12.53 13.77
N ALA A 122 -25.73 -12.51 13.09
CA ALA A 122 -26.38 -13.74 12.58
C ALA A 122 -25.45 -14.54 11.65
N MET A 123 -24.65 -13.87 10.83
CA MET A 123 -23.64 -14.53 10.00
C MET A 123 -22.53 -15.19 10.85
N GLN A 124 -22.13 -14.57 11.97
CA GLN A 124 -21.14 -15.15 12.88
C GLN A 124 -21.71 -16.39 13.59
N ASP A 125 -22.97 -16.34 14.03
CA ASP A 125 -23.64 -17.44 14.74
C ASP A 125 -23.92 -18.64 13.83
N HIS A 126 -24.21 -18.39 12.55
CA HIS A 126 -24.61 -19.41 11.58
C HIS A 126 -23.61 -19.61 10.42
N ARG A 127 -22.30 -19.59 10.72
CA ARG A 127 -21.20 -19.69 9.72
C ARG A 127 -21.32 -20.86 8.75
N GLY A 128 -21.91 -21.97 9.17
CA GLY A 128 -22.12 -23.14 8.31
C GLY A 128 -22.91 -22.84 7.04
N LEU A 129 -23.77 -21.80 7.06
CA LEU A 129 -24.54 -21.39 5.89
C LEU A 129 -23.68 -20.68 4.83
N LEU A 130 -22.50 -20.17 5.17
CA LEU A 130 -21.57 -19.56 4.20
C LEU A 130 -21.19 -20.53 3.08
N GLY A 131 -21.16 -21.84 3.37
CA GLY A 131 -20.89 -22.86 2.36
C GLY A 131 -21.90 -22.90 1.19
N ARG A 132 -23.06 -22.21 1.30
CA ARG A 132 -24.03 -22.08 0.21
C ARG A 132 -23.61 -21.08 -0.86
N VAL A 133 -22.87 -20.04 -0.46
CA VAL A 133 -22.50 -18.91 -1.34
C VAL A 133 -21.00 -18.75 -1.49
N MET A 134 -20.18 -19.47 -0.71
CA MET A 134 -18.73 -19.31 -0.70
C MET A 134 -18.03 -20.65 -0.89
N PHE A 135 -17.14 -20.70 -1.87
CA PHE A 135 -16.20 -21.77 -2.11
C PHE A 135 -14.79 -21.32 -1.76
N ARG A 136 -14.12 -22.02 -0.85
CA ARG A 136 -12.76 -21.70 -0.46
C ARG A 136 -11.84 -22.90 -0.63
N ARG A 137 -10.66 -22.66 -1.17
CA ARG A 137 -9.55 -23.61 -1.23
C ARG A 137 -8.29 -22.95 -0.69
N ILE A 138 -7.51 -23.72 0.03
CA ILE A 138 -6.19 -23.29 0.54
C ILE A 138 -5.15 -24.02 -0.29
N LYS A 139 -4.06 -23.33 -0.62
CA LYS A 139 -3.00 -23.90 -1.46
C LYS A 139 -2.47 -25.23 -0.96
N LYS A 140 -2.36 -25.43 0.36
CA LYS A 140 -1.96 -26.71 0.98
C LYS A 140 -2.93 -27.87 0.73
N GLU A 141 -4.20 -27.58 0.52
CA GLU A 141 -5.26 -28.58 0.35
C GLU A 141 -5.48 -28.94 -1.12
N VAL A 142 -4.84 -28.22 -2.04
CA VAL A 142 -5.00 -28.46 -3.48
C VAL A 142 -3.98 -29.48 -3.93
N THR A 143 -4.48 -30.63 -4.40
CA THR A 143 -3.69 -31.76 -4.88
C THR A 143 -3.98 -32.05 -6.35
N ASP A 144 -3.04 -32.74 -7.02
CA ASP A 144 -3.26 -33.32 -8.34
C ASP A 144 -4.19 -34.55 -8.25
N ALA A 145 -4.45 -35.18 -9.40
CA ALA A 145 -5.28 -36.38 -9.46
C ALA A 145 -4.69 -37.60 -8.70
N GLN A 146 -3.39 -37.54 -8.39
CA GLN A 146 -2.64 -38.56 -7.66
C GLN A 146 -2.55 -38.26 -6.15
N GLY A 147 -3.07 -37.11 -5.69
CA GLY A 147 -3.04 -36.68 -4.30
C GLY A 147 -1.77 -35.93 -3.89
N ASN A 148 -0.87 -35.58 -4.81
CA ASN A 148 0.32 -34.81 -4.52
C ASN A 148 0.00 -33.31 -4.43
N PRO A 149 0.62 -32.55 -3.49
CA PRO A 149 0.45 -31.10 -3.43
C PRO A 149 0.86 -30.42 -4.74
N ILE A 150 0.00 -29.56 -5.27
CA ILE A 150 0.28 -28.81 -6.52
C ILE A 150 1.13 -27.56 -6.24
N PHE A 151 1.04 -27.02 -5.03
CA PHE A 151 1.82 -25.85 -4.61
C PHE A 151 3.04 -26.26 -3.82
N MET A 152 4.19 -25.69 -4.16
CA MET A 152 5.42 -25.90 -3.41
C MET A 152 5.31 -25.34 -1.99
N ARG A 153 6.19 -25.80 -1.11
CA ARG A 153 6.27 -25.28 0.26
C ARG A 153 6.70 -23.81 0.25
N ARG A 154 6.32 -23.08 1.29
CA ARG A 154 6.85 -21.75 1.58
C ARG A 154 7.39 -21.70 2.99
N GLN A 155 8.46 -20.94 3.15
CA GLN A 155 9.09 -20.63 4.42
C GLN A 155 9.09 -19.11 4.57
N VAL A 156 8.60 -18.64 5.71
CA VAL A 156 8.56 -17.21 6.02
C VAL A 156 9.42 -16.95 7.24
N HIS A 157 10.35 -16.00 7.10
CA HIS A 157 11.32 -15.61 8.12
C HIS A 157 11.11 -14.16 8.49
N THR A 158 10.85 -13.85 9.75
CA THR A 158 10.80 -12.47 10.22
C THR A 158 12.09 -12.16 10.96
N GLN A 159 12.88 -11.25 10.37
CA GLN A 159 14.14 -10.78 10.91
C GLN A 159 13.95 -9.49 11.69
N LYS A 160 14.16 -9.55 12.97
CA LYS A 160 14.24 -8.38 13.84
C LYS A 160 15.66 -7.83 13.86
N PHE A 161 15.79 -6.51 13.88
CA PHE A 161 17.07 -5.82 14.03
C PHE A 161 16.89 -4.57 14.88
N GLN A 162 17.96 -4.18 15.57
CA GLN A 162 17.98 -2.97 16.40
C GLN A 162 18.50 -1.78 15.60
N LEU A 163 17.90 -0.62 15.83
CA LEU A 163 18.40 0.65 15.31
C LEU A 163 19.77 0.96 15.92
N SER A 164 20.62 1.66 15.15
CA SER A 164 21.84 2.25 15.71
C SER A 164 21.47 3.39 16.68
N LEU A 165 22.39 3.76 17.56
CA LEU A 165 22.17 4.88 18.50
C LEU A 165 21.79 6.18 17.81
N ARG A 166 22.29 6.43 16.60
CA ARG A 166 21.98 7.62 15.82
C ARG A 166 20.56 7.56 15.25
N GLU A 167 20.18 6.43 14.68
CA GLU A 167 18.82 6.17 14.17
C GLU A 167 17.79 6.23 15.30
N GLN A 168 18.13 5.68 16.47
CA GLN A 168 17.27 5.72 17.66
C GLN A 168 17.04 7.16 18.14
N ARG A 169 18.08 7.97 18.24
CA ARG A 169 17.96 9.40 18.59
C ARG A 169 17.08 10.17 17.62
N PHE A 170 17.24 9.91 16.34
CA PHE A 170 16.38 10.53 15.33
C PHE A 170 14.93 10.06 15.49
N TYR A 171 14.69 8.76 15.73
CA TYR A 171 13.38 8.18 15.95
C TYR A 171 12.69 8.82 17.17
N GLU A 172 13.40 8.99 18.26
CA GLU A 172 12.91 9.64 19.47
C GLU A 172 12.50 11.10 19.19
N LYS A 173 13.38 11.89 18.56
CA LYS A 173 13.08 13.29 18.22
C LYS A 173 11.92 13.44 17.25
N LEU A 174 11.84 12.60 16.24
CA LEU A 174 10.70 12.59 15.33
C LEU A 174 9.41 12.24 16.09
N THR A 175 9.47 11.27 17.00
CA THR A 175 8.33 10.88 17.82
C THR A 175 7.87 12.03 18.74
N GLU A 176 8.79 12.79 19.32
CA GLU A 176 8.47 14.00 20.12
C GLU A 176 7.78 15.06 19.26
N TYR A 177 8.33 15.38 18.10
CA TYR A 177 7.71 16.31 17.14
C TYR A 177 6.29 15.89 16.78
N LEU A 178 6.09 14.61 16.51
CA LEU A 178 4.78 14.06 16.16
C LEU A 178 3.80 14.11 17.34
N LYS A 179 4.23 13.82 18.58
CA LYS A 179 3.42 13.93 19.79
C LYS A 179 2.97 15.37 20.06
N GLU A 180 3.81 16.35 19.83
CA GLU A 180 3.44 17.76 19.95
C GLU A 180 2.33 18.13 18.96
N GLY A 181 2.42 17.68 17.71
CA GLY A 181 1.38 17.85 16.71
C GLY A 181 0.04 17.21 17.13
N TYR A 182 0.12 16.04 17.75
CA TYR A 182 -1.05 15.37 18.31
C TYR A 182 -1.69 16.16 19.45
N ASN A 183 -0.89 16.60 20.41
CA ASN A 183 -1.36 17.39 21.55
C ASN A 183 -1.94 18.74 21.13
N ALA A 184 -1.29 19.42 20.19
CA ALA A 184 -1.79 20.67 19.62
C ALA A 184 -3.16 20.50 18.93
N ALA A 185 -3.36 19.37 18.27
CA ALA A 185 -4.64 19.01 17.67
C ALA A 185 -5.73 18.68 18.72
N GLY A 186 -5.35 18.20 19.91
CA GLY A 186 -6.26 17.82 21.02
C GLY A 186 -6.65 18.96 21.98
N ALA A 187 -5.93 20.07 22.00
CA ALA A 187 -6.08 21.16 22.98
C ALA A 187 -7.34 22.04 22.80
N GLY A 188 -8.15 21.85 21.76
CA GLY A 188 -9.44 22.54 21.58
C GLY A 188 -10.59 21.75 22.20
N GLN A 189 -11.35 22.35 23.12
CA GLN A 189 -12.45 21.71 23.88
C GLN A 189 -13.61 21.16 23.02
N ASP A 190 -13.64 21.37 21.71
CA ASP A 190 -14.73 20.99 20.79
C ASP A 190 -14.31 20.04 19.65
N LYS A 191 -13.12 19.42 19.73
CA LYS A 191 -12.68 18.55 18.64
C LYS A 191 -13.25 17.16 18.73
N THR A 192 -13.96 16.77 17.68
CA THR A 192 -14.55 15.44 17.53
C THR A 192 -13.48 14.34 17.58
N THR A 193 -13.82 13.16 18.09
CA THR A 193 -13.01 11.94 18.12
C THR A 193 -12.38 11.61 16.74
N LYS A 194 -12.93 12.15 15.66
CA LYS A 194 -12.45 11.99 14.28
C LYS A 194 -11.17 12.77 13.99
N GLN A 195 -11.05 14.02 14.48
CA GLN A 195 -9.84 14.82 14.29
C GLN A 195 -8.66 14.23 15.04
N GLN A 196 -8.87 13.67 16.22
CA GLN A 196 -7.84 12.97 16.98
C GLN A 196 -7.35 11.71 16.25
N ARG A 197 -8.25 10.95 15.62
CA ARG A 197 -7.88 9.78 14.80
C ARG A 197 -7.10 10.19 13.56
N ALA A 198 -7.46 11.30 12.93
CA ALA A 198 -6.76 11.83 11.76
C ALA A 198 -5.31 12.18 12.07
N VAL A 199 -5.08 12.89 13.17
CA VAL A 199 -3.72 13.25 13.60
C VAL A 199 -2.93 12.00 13.98
N GLY A 200 -3.54 11.05 14.70
CA GLY A 200 -2.89 9.75 15.01
C GLY A 200 -2.43 9.00 13.76
N PHE A 201 -3.25 9.03 12.70
CA PHE A 201 -2.89 8.42 11.42
C PHE A 201 -1.71 9.14 10.73
N VAL A 202 -1.71 10.48 10.73
CA VAL A 202 -0.58 11.28 10.22
C VAL A 202 0.71 10.89 10.92
N MET A 203 0.66 10.77 12.25
CA MET A 203 1.83 10.44 13.06
C MET A 203 2.36 9.03 12.75
N ALA A 204 1.45 8.04 12.71
CA ALA A 204 1.81 6.68 12.38
C ALA A 204 2.41 6.57 10.96
N THR A 205 1.92 7.38 10.02
CA THR A 205 2.46 7.43 8.64
C THR A 205 3.89 7.96 8.62
N PHE A 206 4.17 9.09 9.29
CA PHE A 206 5.54 9.61 9.37
C PHE A 206 6.51 8.63 10.06
N GLN A 207 6.09 7.99 11.15
CA GLN A 207 6.92 6.98 11.82
C GLN A 207 7.19 5.80 10.89
N LYS A 208 6.20 5.39 10.09
CA LYS A 208 6.37 4.30 9.13
C LYS A 208 7.27 4.68 7.96
N ILE A 209 7.17 5.91 7.44
CA ILE A 209 8.08 6.43 6.42
C ILE A 209 9.52 6.42 6.93
N MET A 210 9.72 6.87 8.17
CA MET A 210 11.03 6.83 8.83
C MET A 210 11.61 5.42 8.93
N SER A 211 10.78 4.46 9.36
CA SER A 211 11.21 3.07 9.49
C SER A 211 11.45 2.39 8.14
N SER A 212 11.02 3.00 7.04
CA SER A 212 11.26 2.47 5.70
C SER A 212 12.67 2.78 5.22
N SER A 213 13.05 4.06 5.08
CA SER A 213 14.42 4.43 4.72
C SER A 213 14.74 5.88 5.11
N PRO A 214 16.04 6.20 5.32
CA PRO A 214 16.48 7.57 5.59
C PRO A 214 16.07 8.55 4.48
N ARG A 215 16.16 8.12 3.23
CA ARG A 215 15.75 8.90 2.07
C ARG A 215 14.25 9.22 2.09
N ALA A 216 13.42 8.25 2.38
CA ALA A 216 11.97 8.45 2.40
C ALA A 216 11.56 9.48 3.45
N ILE A 217 12.08 9.40 4.68
CA ILE A 217 11.77 10.37 5.72
C ILE A 217 12.35 11.75 5.41
N LYS A 218 13.54 11.83 4.85
CA LYS A 218 14.15 13.10 4.45
C LYS A 218 13.32 13.84 3.41
N GLN A 219 12.83 13.11 2.40
CA GLN A 219 11.95 13.68 1.39
C GLN A 219 10.58 14.06 1.95
N ALA A 220 10.03 13.28 2.88
CA ALA A 220 8.79 13.61 3.56
C ALA A 220 8.92 14.91 4.38
N LEU A 221 10.01 15.08 5.14
CA LEU A 221 10.30 16.29 5.90
C LEU A 221 10.53 17.51 4.97
N ARG A 222 11.22 17.35 3.83
CA ARG A 222 11.36 18.41 2.82
C ARG A 222 9.99 18.84 2.27
N ARG A 223 9.15 17.89 1.87
CA ARG A 223 7.77 18.18 1.41
C ARG A 223 6.97 18.91 2.49
N ARG A 224 7.11 18.50 3.75
CA ARG A 224 6.49 19.19 4.88
C ARG A 224 6.93 20.63 4.99
N LEU A 225 8.23 20.89 4.94
CA LEU A 225 8.79 22.23 5.03
C LEU A 225 8.35 23.14 3.86
N ILE A 226 8.30 22.59 2.64
CA ILE A 226 7.77 23.28 1.46
C ILE A 226 6.29 23.66 1.69
N ALA A 227 5.48 22.75 2.21
CA ALA A 227 4.06 23.01 2.50
C ALA A 227 3.88 24.10 3.55
N LEU A 228 4.71 24.13 4.61
CA LEU A 228 4.70 25.18 5.64
C LEU A 228 5.06 26.55 5.04
N HIS A 229 6.10 26.64 4.22
CA HIS A 229 6.47 27.88 3.55
C HIS A 229 5.39 28.33 2.55
N ALA A 230 4.76 27.42 1.82
CA ALA A 230 3.66 27.72 0.91
C ALA A 230 2.45 28.32 1.65
N ARG A 231 2.04 27.71 2.79
CA ARG A 231 0.98 28.24 3.65
C ARG A 231 1.31 29.63 4.19
N ARG A 232 2.53 29.81 4.69
CA ARG A 232 3.00 31.10 5.19
C ARG A 232 2.97 32.18 4.10
N GLN A 233 3.38 31.85 2.88
CA GLN A 233 3.30 32.79 1.76
C GLN A 233 1.85 33.11 1.41
N MET A 234 0.96 32.12 1.36
CA MET A 234 -0.48 32.34 1.09
C MET A 234 -1.12 33.23 2.16
N ALA A 235 -0.80 33.06 3.45
CA ALA A 235 -1.29 33.88 4.55
C ALA A 235 -0.76 35.35 4.47
N LEU A 236 0.45 35.54 3.98
CA LEU A 236 1.00 36.88 3.69
C LEU A 236 0.27 37.54 2.50
N GLU A 237 -0.01 36.79 1.46
CA GLU A 237 -0.73 37.26 0.25
C GLU A 237 -2.20 37.59 0.56
N SER A 238 -2.85 36.90 1.50
CA SER A 238 -4.26 37.12 1.90
C SER A 238 -4.43 38.22 2.97
N GLY A 239 -3.32 38.68 3.61
CA GLY A 239 -3.36 39.68 4.68
C GLY A 239 -3.81 39.14 6.05
N GLU A 240 -3.88 37.82 6.23
CA GLU A 240 -4.32 37.17 7.48
C GLU A 240 -3.36 37.40 8.67
N LEU A 241 -2.12 37.81 8.42
CA LEU A 241 -1.09 37.98 9.43
C LEU A 241 -1.07 39.37 10.13
N GLY A 242 -2.12 40.18 9.95
CA GLY A 242 -2.25 41.48 10.58
C GLY A 242 -1.54 42.61 9.82
N PRO A 243 -1.52 43.84 10.35
CA PRO A 243 -0.97 45.02 9.65
C PRO A 243 0.56 44.97 9.60
N ILE A 244 1.09 44.54 8.47
CA ILE A 244 2.54 44.54 8.15
C ILE A 244 2.76 45.54 7.02
N SER A 245 3.92 46.25 6.99
CA SER A 245 4.24 47.16 5.90
C SER A 245 4.32 46.42 4.55
N ARG A 246 3.93 47.09 3.45
CA ARG A 246 3.98 46.48 2.11
C ARG A 246 5.37 46.01 1.70
N SER A 247 6.42 46.79 2.08
CA SER A 247 7.81 46.41 1.82
C SER A 247 8.22 45.13 2.55
N ASP A 248 7.81 44.98 3.80
CA ASP A 248 8.12 43.81 4.61
C ASP A 248 7.35 42.56 4.12
N ILE A 249 6.12 42.74 3.67
CA ILE A 249 5.34 41.66 3.04
C ILE A 249 6.05 41.13 1.80
N SER A 250 6.46 42.04 0.89
CA SER A 250 7.16 41.66 -0.35
C SER A 250 8.48 40.95 -0.07
N SER A 251 9.25 41.41 0.89
CA SER A 251 10.51 40.80 1.30
C SER A 251 10.28 39.38 1.87
N ARG A 252 9.28 39.21 2.72
CA ARG A 252 8.94 37.91 3.31
C ARG A 252 8.41 36.91 2.27
N ILE A 253 7.59 37.36 1.32
CA ILE A 253 7.12 36.56 0.20
C ILE A 253 8.28 36.05 -0.66
N MET A 254 9.20 36.94 -1.04
CA MET A 254 10.39 36.56 -1.80
C MET A 254 11.23 35.52 -1.05
N LYS A 255 11.46 35.73 0.25
CA LYS A 255 12.21 34.77 1.08
C LYS A 255 11.56 33.40 1.13
N CYS A 256 10.23 33.32 1.32
CA CYS A 256 9.49 32.05 1.28
C CYS A 256 9.63 31.39 -0.07
N GLN A 257 9.54 32.13 -1.17
CA GLN A 257 9.61 31.58 -2.52
C GLN A 257 11.01 31.04 -2.84
N GLU A 258 12.06 31.76 -2.44
CA GLU A 258 13.45 31.31 -2.62
C GLU A 258 13.72 30.02 -1.82
N GLN A 259 13.29 29.98 -0.56
CA GLN A 259 13.43 28.81 0.28
C GLN A 259 12.68 27.60 -0.31
N MET A 260 11.45 27.80 -0.79
CA MET A 260 10.70 26.72 -1.45
C MET A 260 11.40 26.24 -2.71
N ARG A 261 11.91 27.14 -3.57
CA ARG A 261 12.64 26.75 -4.78
C ARG A 261 13.85 25.88 -4.45
N GLY A 262 14.67 26.28 -3.48
CA GLY A 262 15.82 25.48 -3.05
C GLY A 262 15.41 24.06 -2.61
N LEU A 263 14.41 23.96 -1.74
CA LEU A 263 13.92 22.68 -1.25
C LEU A 263 13.28 21.82 -2.36
N VAL A 264 12.54 22.42 -3.29
CA VAL A 264 11.94 21.71 -4.42
C VAL A 264 13.01 21.22 -5.39
N MET A 265 14.03 22.04 -5.66
CA MET A 265 15.15 21.59 -6.50
C MET A 265 15.86 20.39 -5.88
N GLU A 266 16.11 20.40 -4.57
CA GLU A 266 16.67 19.25 -3.87
C GLU A 266 15.72 18.04 -3.90
N LEU A 267 14.41 18.26 -3.72
CA LEU A 267 13.39 17.20 -3.76
C LEU A 267 13.35 16.51 -5.12
N LEU A 268 13.32 17.28 -6.20
CA LEU A 268 13.12 16.77 -7.56
C LEU A 268 14.42 16.30 -8.23
N SER A 269 15.61 16.77 -7.78
CA SER A 269 16.90 16.35 -8.34
C SER A 269 17.23 14.87 -8.09
N TYR A 270 16.62 14.26 -7.07
CA TYR A 270 16.79 12.84 -6.81
C TYR A 270 16.22 11.97 -7.96
N GLY A 271 17.12 11.28 -8.65
CA GLY A 271 16.78 10.35 -9.74
C GLY A 271 16.42 10.99 -11.10
N ARG A 272 16.43 12.32 -11.23
CA ARG A 272 16.07 13.01 -12.48
C ARG A 272 17.18 13.90 -13.06
N GLY A 273 18.29 14.10 -12.35
CA GLY A 273 19.35 14.99 -12.78
C GLY A 273 19.10 16.46 -12.41
N LYS A 274 19.75 17.40 -13.10
CA LYS A 274 19.58 18.85 -12.83
C LYS A 274 18.19 19.30 -13.26
N ILE A 275 17.45 19.87 -12.33
CA ILE A 275 16.12 20.46 -12.50
C ILE A 275 16.27 21.96 -12.66
N ASP A 276 15.46 22.57 -13.52
CA ASP A 276 15.45 24.01 -13.70
C ASP A 276 14.45 24.72 -12.76
N TYR A 277 14.56 26.04 -12.69
CA TYR A 277 13.67 26.86 -11.87
C TYR A 277 12.22 26.80 -12.33
N THR A 278 11.96 26.52 -13.60
CA THR A 278 10.61 26.47 -14.18
C THR A 278 9.85 25.26 -13.64
N GLU A 279 10.51 24.11 -13.55
CA GLU A 279 9.93 22.90 -12.96
C GLU A 279 9.67 23.07 -11.46
N ALA A 280 10.59 23.73 -10.75
CA ALA A 280 10.41 24.04 -9.33
C ALA A 280 9.20 24.97 -9.10
N ASP A 281 9.06 26.00 -9.90
CA ASP A 281 7.92 26.93 -9.81
C ASP A 281 6.61 26.24 -10.17
N ALA A 282 6.59 25.39 -11.19
CA ALA A 282 5.42 24.60 -11.56
C ALA A 282 4.95 23.68 -10.40
N TYR A 283 5.89 23.03 -9.72
CA TYR A 283 5.61 22.23 -8.52
C TYR A 283 4.97 23.07 -7.41
N ILE A 284 5.56 24.26 -7.10
CA ILE A 284 5.06 25.18 -6.06
C ILE A 284 3.64 25.65 -6.39
N VAL A 285 3.36 26.00 -7.66
CA VAL A 285 2.02 26.41 -8.11
C VAL A 285 1.02 25.29 -7.91
N SER A 286 1.36 24.07 -8.34
CA SER A 286 0.53 22.88 -8.16
C SER A 286 0.25 22.60 -6.67
N LEU A 287 1.26 22.68 -5.83
CA LEU A 287 1.12 22.51 -4.38
C LEU A 287 0.16 23.55 -3.78
N LYS A 288 0.34 24.84 -4.09
CA LYS A 288 -0.57 25.89 -3.62
C LYS A 288 -2.00 25.68 -4.06
N GLN A 289 -2.24 25.18 -5.29
CA GLN A 289 -3.57 24.83 -5.75
C GLN A 289 -4.19 23.68 -4.94
N ARG A 290 -3.38 22.66 -4.59
CA ARG A 290 -3.84 21.55 -3.72
C ARG A 290 -4.16 22.04 -2.32
N LEU A 291 -3.30 22.88 -1.72
CA LEU A 291 -3.51 23.44 -0.37
C LEU A 291 -4.75 24.34 -0.28
N ARG A 292 -5.10 25.07 -1.37
CA ARG A 292 -6.33 25.87 -1.44
C ARG A 292 -7.60 25.03 -1.52
N LYS A 293 -7.56 23.91 -2.21
CA LYS A 293 -8.63 22.91 -2.21
C LYS A 293 -8.56 22.17 -0.89
N ARG A 294 -9.08 22.79 0.21
CA ARG A 294 -9.12 22.13 1.54
C ARG A 294 -9.64 20.70 1.34
N PRO A 295 -8.82 19.66 1.55
CA PRO A 295 -9.36 18.31 1.59
C PRO A 295 -10.37 18.29 2.75
N ARG A 296 -11.54 17.73 2.53
CA ARG A 296 -12.42 17.31 3.61
C ARG A 296 -11.73 16.13 4.29
N PHE A 297 -10.82 16.47 5.19
CA PHE A 297 -9.94 15.55 5.90
C PHE A 297 -10.72 14.44 6.63
N GLU A 298 -12.00 14.72 6.96
CA GLU A 298 -12.85 13.85 7.77
C GLU A 298 -13.51 12.70 6.98
N GLU A 299 -13.74 12.84 5.69
CA GLU A 299 -14.47 11.84 4.89
C GLU A 299 -13.53 10.82 4.23
N GLU A 300 -12.26 11.17 4.00
CA GLU A 300 -11.34 10.36 3.20
C GLU A 300 -10.41 9.45 4.01
N ILE A 301 -10.18 9.72 5.32
CA ILE A 301 -9.28 8.89 6.15
C ILE A 301 -9.67 7.42 6.19
N THR A 302 -10.95 7.13 6.04
CA THR A 302 -11.50 5.77 6.08
C THR A 302 -11.17 4.94 4.85
N ASN A 303 -10.98 5.59 3.70
CA ASN A 303 -10.62 4.92 2.44
C ASN A 303 -9.10 4.83 2.22
N TRP A 304 -8.31 5.58 2.98
CA TRP A 304 -6.85 5.70 2.81
C TRP A 304 -6.03 4.50 3.28
N ALA A 305 -6.61 3.59 4.03
CA ALA A 305 -5.92 2.35 4.37
C ALA A 305 -5.60 1.48 3.13
N LEU A 306 -6.13 1.84 1.97
CA LEU A 306 -6.01 1.08 0.73
C LEU A 306 -5.00 1.66 -0.27
N ASP A 307 -4.75 3.00 -0.28
CA ASP A 307 -3.82 3.63 -1.24
C ASP A 307 -2.72 4.43 -0.51
N ALA A 308 -1.60 3.76 -0.22
CA ALA A 308 -0.52 4.31 0.60
C ALA A 308 0.17 5.56 -0.03
N MET A 309 0.20 5.71 -1.35
CA MET A 309 0.91 6.81 -2.03
C MET A 309 0.13 8.13 -2.04
N GLU A 310 -1.18 8.11 -2.28
CA GLU A 310 -2.01 9.33 -2.20
C GLU A 310 -2.17 9.82 -0.76
N ALA A 311 -2.18 8.88 0.20
CA ALA A 311 -2.25 9.19 1.61
C ALA A 311 -0.99 9.91 2.11
N GLU A 312 0.20 9.57 1.59
CA GLU A 312 1.48 10.15 2.00
C GLU A 312 1.53 11.67 1.73
N ASP A 313 1.23 12.11 0.51
CA ASP A 313 1.27 13.53 0.16
C ASP A 313 0.25 14.34 0.97
N ARG A 314 -0.95 13.81 1.17
CA ARG A 314 -2.01 14.47 1.95
C ARG A 314 -1.67 14.57 3.43
N VAL A 315 -1.03 13.53 3.98
CA VAL A 315 -0.54 13.52 5.36
C VAL A 315 0.54 14.57 5.56
N ILE A 316 1.49 14.66 4.64
CA ILE A 316 2.58 15.62 4.68
C ILE A 316 2.07 17.06 4.52
N GLU A 317 1.04 17.26 3.71
CA GLU A 317 0.39 18.55 3.47
C GLU A 317 -0.65 18.92 4.55
N ALA A 318 -1.00 18.05 5.49
CA ALA A 318 -2.01 18.30 6.51
C ALA A 318 -1.62 19.49 7.41
N GLU A 319 -2.63 20.25 7.85
CA GLU A 319 -2.41 21.37 8.76
C GLU A 319 -2.24 20.84 10.19
N ALA A 320 -1.07 21.14 10.79
CA ALA A 320 -0.80 20.91 12.19
C ALA A 320 -0.39 22.24 12.83
N ASN A 321 -1.07 22.64 13.90
CA ASN A 321 -0.75 23.89 14.61
C ASN A 321 0.39 23.65 15.62
N ILE A 322 1.58 23.31 15.12
CA ILE A 322 2.77 23.10 15.97
C ILE A 322 3.53 24.43 16.06
N PRO A 323 3.82 24.95 17.25
CA PRO A 323 4.64 26.15 17.40
C PRO A 323 6.05 25.93 16.83
N ASN A 324 6.53 26.88 16.03
CA ASN A 324 7.86 26.87 15.40
C ASN A 324 8.15 25.59 14.61
N GLU A 325 7.12 25.09 13.91
CA GLU A 325 7.21 23.81 13.20
C GLU A 325 8.31 23.80 12.14
N ASP A 326 8.52 24.91 11.43
CA ASP A 326 9.55 25.02 10.40
C ASP A 326 10.98 24.87 10.98
N GLU A 327 11.24 25.34 12.18
CA GLU A 327 12.54 25.16 12.87
C GLU A 327 12.72 23.69 13.29
N LYS A 328 11.71 23.08 13.86
CA LYS A 328 11.74 21.65 14.26
C LYS A 328 11.94 20.71 13.08
N VAL A 329 11.26 20.98 11.97
CA VAL A 329 11.43 20.17 10.75
C VAL A 329 12.85 20.35 10.17
N LYS A 330 13.44 21.54 10.24
CA LYS A 330 14.84 21.78 9.85
C LYS A 330 15.81 21.00 10.73
N GLU A 331 15.65 21.08 12.07
CA GLU A 331 16.47 20.29 12.98
C GLU A 331 16.40 18.77 12.69
N LEU A 332 15.19 18.26 12.38
CA LEU A 332 15.03 16.88 11.99
C LEU A 332 15.73 16.56 10.67
N LEU A 333 15.65 17.45 9.68
CA LEU A 333 16.36 17.30 8.40
C LEU A 333 17.88 17.22 8.57
N ASP A 334 18.44 18.01 9.46
CA ASP A 334 19.88 18.04 9.75
C ASP A 334 20.38 16.78 10.46
N LEU A 335 19.48 16.05 11.14
CA LEU A 335 19.79 14.81 11.84
C LEU A 335 19.72 13.58 10.96
N VAL A 336 18.98 13.63 9.84
CA VAL A 336 18.84 12.47 8.94
C VAL A 336 20.14 12.22 8.21
N ASP A 337 20.65 11.01 8.32
CA ASP A 337 21.77 10.53 7.52
C ASP A 337 21.32 10.20 6.09
N ASP A 338 22.20 10.40 5.10
CA ASP A 338 21.93 10.04 3.71
C ASP A 338 22.45 8.64 3.35
N GLY A 339 23.15 7.98 4.27
CA GLY A 339 23.80 6.68 4.05
C GLY A 339 22.89 5.48 4.31
N PRO A 340 23.41 4.27 4.06
CA PRO A 340 22.71 3.02 4.35
C PRO A 340 22.48 2.87 5.86
N ASP A 341 21.25 2.54 6.23
CA ASP A 341 20.82 2.30 7.59
C ASP A 341 21.00 0.84 8.03
N ARG A 342 20.63 0.54 9.27
CA ARG A 342 20.67 -0.83 9.82
C ARG A 342 19.76 -1.79 9.05
N LYS A 343 18.63 -1.30 8.57
CA LYS A 343 17.67 -2.07 7.79
C LYS A 343 18.27 -2.52 6.46
N PHE A 344 18.87 -1.58 5.73
CA PHE A 344 19.56 -1.89 4.48
C PHE A 344 20.74 -2.85 4.69
N ASN A 345 21.54 -2.63 5.74
CA ASN A 345 22.64 -3.54 6.07
C ASN A 345 22.16 -4.96 6.41
N THR A 346 20.98 -5.09 7.04
CA THR A 346 20.35 -6.39 7.32
C THR A 346 19.90 -7.06 6.02
N LEU A 347 19.29 -6.28 5.10
CA LEU A 347 18.94 -6.78 3.77
C LEU A 347 20.17 -7.31 3.01
N VAL A 348 21.24 -6.52 2.96
CA VAL A 348 22.48 -6.93 2.24
C VAL A 348 23.07 -8.22 2.81
N ARG A 349 23.12 -8.36 4.14
CA ARG A 349 23.60 -9.59 4.77
C ARG A 349 22.76 -10.81 4.38
N ALA A 350 21.44 -10.68 4.38
CA ALA A 350 20.55 -11.75 3.94
C ALA A 350 20.74 -12.10 2.47
N ILE A 351 20.87 -11.10 1.60
CA ILE A 351 21.18 -11.30 0.18
C ILE A 351 22.50 -12.02 0.00
N GLU A 352 23.56 -11.59 0.69
CA GLU A 352 24.88 -12.23 0.59
C GLU A 352 24.85 -13.68 1.06
N GLN A 353 24.10 -14.00 2.11
CA GLN A 353 23.95 -15.36 2.58
C GLN A 353 23.28 -16.25 1.53
N ILE A 354 22.17 -15.81 0.94
CA ILE A 354 21.46 -16.54 -0.12
C ILE A 354 22.38 -16.74 -1.33
N ARG A 355 23.14 -15.72 -1.70
CA ARG A 355 24.09 -15.79 -2.85
C ARG A 355 25.31 -16.67 -2.62
N ARG A 356 25.66 -17.00 -1.37
CA ARG A 356 26.68 -18.02 -1.11
C ARG A 356 26.25 -19.41 -1.58
N GLU A 357 24.95 -19.69 -1.51
CA GLU A 357 24.38 -20.96 -1.99
C GLU A 357 24.14 -20.94 -3.49
N ASN A 358 23.54 -19.86 -4.00
CA ASN A 358 23.28 -19.66 -5.41
C ASN A 358 23.57 -18.21 -5.83
N LYS A 359 24.67 -18.02 -6.57
CA LYS A 359 25.10 -16.68 -7.02
C LYS A 359 24.12 -16.02 -7.99
N ASP A 360 23.36 -16.82 -8.72
CA ASP A 360 22.42 -16.36 -9.75
C ASP A 360 20.97 -16.31 -9.25
N GLU A 361 20.77 -16.49 -7.93
CA GLU A 361 19.43 -16.43 -7.33
C GLU A 361 18.74 -15.10 -7.61
N LYS A 362 17.51 -15.19 -8.11
CA LYS A 362 16.66 -14.02 -8.34
C LYS A 362 15.91 -13.65 -7.07
N MET A 363 15.82 -12.36 -6.78
CA MET A 363 15.23 -11.85 -5.56
C MET A 363 14.30 -10.67 -5.84
N ILE A 364 13.15 -10.66 -5.18
CA ILE A 364 12.20 -9.56 -5.22
C ILE A 364 12.22 -8.83 -3.89
N ILE A 365 12.26 -7.50 -3.94
CA ILE A 365 12.24 -6.65 -2.76
C ILE A 365 11.02 -5.74 -2.86
N PHE A 366 10.05 -5.93 -1.97
CA PHE A 366 8.87 -5.08 -1.88
C PHE A 366 9.05 -3.98 -0.86
N THR A 367 8.73 -2.75 -1.26
CA THR A 367 8.61 -1.59 -0.38
C THR A 367 7.27 -0.89 -0.60
N GLN A 368 6.85 -0.06 0.35
CA GLN A 368 5.63 0.74 0.21
C GLN A 368 5.91 2.10 -0.44
N TYR A 369 7.13 2.61 -0.29
CA TYR A 369 7.47 4.00 -0.63
C TYR A 369 8.35 4.09 -1.86
N LEU A 370 7.98 5.00 -2.76
CA LEU A 370 8.73 5.24 -3.99
C LEU A 370 10.16 5.73 -3.71
N GLU A 371 10.33 6.57 -2.68
CA GLU A 371 11.63 7.06 -2.28
C GLU A 371 12.54 5.95 -1.72
N THR A 372 11.94 4.97 -1.04
CA THR A 372 12.66 3.78 -0.59
C THR A 372 13.04 2.88 -1.77
N LEU A 373 12.17 2.75 -2.80
CA LEU A 373 12.52 2.03 -4.02
C LEU A 373 13.77 2.65 -4.68
N TYR A 374 13.81 3.97 -4.83
CA TYR A 374 14.99 4.67 -5.38
C TYR A 374 16.22 4.53 -4.48
N PHE A 375 16.03 4.63 -3.16
CA PHE A 375 17.11 4.40 -2.20
C PHE A 375 17.71 2.99 -2.35
N LEU A 376 16.86 1.96 -2.43
CA LEU A 376 17.31 0.57 -2.60
C LEU A 376 18.01 0.37 -3.95
N GLN A 377 17.52 1.00 -5.02
CA GLN A 377 18.14 0.92 -6.34
C GLN A 377 19.55 1.54 -6.34
N ASP A 378 19.69 2.71 -5.76
CA ASP A 378 20.96 3.42 -5.67
C ASP A 378 21.95 2.70 -4.75
N GLU A 379 21.52 2.27 -3.57
CA GLU A 379 22.39 1.59 -2.60
C GLU A 379 22.81 0.19 -3.07
N LEU A 380 21.88 -0.62 -3.62
CA LEU A 380 22.24 -1.93 -4.19
C LEU A 380 23.12 -1.78 -5.42
N GLY A 381 22.97 -0.70 -6.20
CA GLY A 381 23.83 -0.39 -7.36
C GLY A 381 25.30 -0.15 -6.99
N LYS A 382 25.63 0.08 -5.71
CA LYS A 382 27.01 0.15 -5.22
C LYS A 382 27.65 -1.24 -5.01
N TYR A 383 26.84 -2.28 -4.86
CA TYR A 383 27.27 -3.67 -4.63
C TYR A 383 27.14 -4.54 -5.88
N TYR A 384 26.17 -4.25 -6.73
CA TYR A 384 25.81 -5.05 -7.90
C TYR A 384 25.73 -4.19 -9.16
N PRO A 385 26.08 -4.74 -10.35
CA PRO A 385 25.97 -4.02 -11.60
C PRO A 385 24.55 -3.49 -11.84
N PRO A 386 24.39 -2.26 -12.35
CA PRO A 386 23.06 -1.64 -12.56
C PRO A 386 22.12 -2.48 -13.43
N GLU A 387 22.63 -3.18 -14.43
CA GLU A 387 21.84 -4.05 -15.31
C GLU A 387 21.25 -5.28 -14.59
N LYS A 388 21.75 -5.60 -13.39
CA LYS A 388 21.21 -6.66 -12.54
C LYS A 388 20.06 -6.20 -11.64
N ILE A 389 19.72 -4.91 -11.65
CA ILE A 389 18.71 -4.31 -10.79
C ILE A 389 17.65 -3.65 -11.66
N VAL A 390 16.40 -4.11 -11.53
CA VAL A 390 15.24 -3.48 -12.17
C VAL A 390 14.25 -3.00 -11.12
N ALA A 391 13.53 -1.93 -11.44
CA ALA A 391 12.55 -1.33 -10.56
C ALA A 391 11.17 -1.27 -11.23
N VAL A 392 10.13 -1.67 -10.51
CA VAL A 392 8.74 -1.65 -10.97
C VAL A 392 7.90 -0.80 -10.01
N LYS A 393 7.38 0.30 -10.53
CA LYS A 393 6.53 1.25 -9.81
C LYS A 393 5.12 1.27 -10.38
N GLY A 394 4.18 1.92 -9.70
CA GLY A 394 2.84 2.17 -10.24
C GLY A 394 2.91 2.90 -11.58
N GLY A 395 1.95 2.66 -12.45
CA GLY A 395 1.89 3.25 -13.79
C GLY A 395 1.26 2.32 -14.82
N PRO A 396 1.36 2.65 -16.12
CA PRO A 396 0.86 1.84 -17.21
C PRO A 396 1.41 0.40 -17.18
N LEU A 397 0.59 -0.55 -17.61
CA LEU A 397 0.97 -1.97 -17.62
C LEU A 397 2.15 -2.24 -18.56
N GLU A 398 2.22 -1.52 -19.67
CA GLU A 398 3.30 -1.64 -20.67
C GLU A 398 4.66 -1.32 -20.05
N ASP A 399 4.76 -0.24 -19.28
CA ASP A 399 6.00 0.15 -18.60
C ASP A 399 6.41 -0.89 -17.55
N LYS A 400 5.43 -1.47 -16.86
CA LYS A 400 5.67 -2.54 -15.88
C LYS A 400 6.19 -3.80 -16.55
N ILE A 401 5.61 -4.19 -17.68
CA ILE A 401 6.04 -5.37 -18.45
C ILE A 401 7.46 -5.18 -18.94
N ALA A 402 7.77 -4.04 -19.57
CA ALA A 402 9.12 -3.74 -20.07
C ALA A 402 10.18 -3.83 -18.94
N SER A 403 9.84 -3.31 -17.74
CA SER A 403 10.72 -3.43 -16.57
C SER A 403 10.90 -4.88 -16.09
N CYS A 404 9.90 -5.74 -16.26
CA CYS A 404 9.94 -7.14 -15.85
C CYS A 404 10.61 -8.06 -16.88
N GLU A 405 10.64 -7.70 -18.17
CA GLU A 405 11.23 -8.54 -19.21
C GLU A 405 12.67 -8.90 -18.89
N ALA A 406 13.49 -7.92 -18.49
CA ALA A 406 14.87 -8.17 -18.07
C ALA A 406 14.98 -9.07 -16.82
N PHE A 407 13.97 -9.08 -15.95
CA PHE A 407 13.93 -9.96 -14.78
C PHE A 407 13.47 -11.37 -15.13
N TRP A 408 12.62 -11.53 -16.14
CA TRP A 408 12.16 -12.86 -16.60
C TRP A 408 13.23 -13.62 -17.36
N GLU A 409 14.16 -12.94 -18.03
CA GLU A 409 15.27 -13.57 -18.72
C GLU A 409 16.18 -14.33 -17.73
N GLU A 410 16.57 -15.56 -18.06
CA GLU A 410 17.36 -16.45 -17.20
C GLU A 410 18.66 -15.77 -16.71
N LYS A 411 19.41 -15.14 -17.61
CA LYS A 411 20.65 -14.41 -17.31
C LYS A 411 20.48 -12.90 -17.14
N GLY A 412 19.24 -12.43 -17.08
CA GLY A 412 18.89 -11.02 -16.97
C GLY A 412 19.12 -10.44 -15.58
N ALA A 413 18.24 -9.53 -15.18
CA ALA A 413 18.29 -8.91 -13.84
C ALA A 413 18.09 -9.94 -12.73
N GLN A 414 18.80 -9.76 -11.61
CA GLN A 414 18.72 -10.62 -10.43
C GLN A 414 17.87 -10.02 -9.32
N PHE A 415 17.79 -8.70 -9.27
CA PHE A 415 17.01 -7.98 -8.28
C PHE A 415 15.87 -7.23 -8.94
N LEU A 416 14.66 -7.46 -8.46
CA LEU A 416 13.49 -6.67 -8.81
C LEU A 416 13.00 -5.93 -7.58
N ILE A 417 13.06 -4.60 -7.59
CA ILE A 417 12.55 -3.76 -6.51
C ILE A 417 11.18 -3.26 -6.93
N SER A 418 10.15 -3.47 -6.10
CA SER A 418 8.78 -3.13 -6.50
C SER A 418 8.04 -2.41 -5.38
N THR A 419 7.24 -1.40 -5.75
CA THR A 419 6.19 -0.90 -4.88
C THR A 419 4.98 -1.84 -4.92
N SER A 420 4.07 -1.75 -3.93
CA SER A 420 2.84 -2.56 -3.92
C SER A 420 2.04 -2.39 -5.21
N ALA A 421 1.80 -1.16 -5.66
CA ALA A 421 1.11 -0.85 -6.92
C ALA A 421 1.88 -1.31 -8.16
N GLY A 422 3.23 -1.31 -8.10
CA GLY A 422 4.08 -1.84 -9.16
C GLY A 422 3.88 -3.34 -9.37
N GLY A 423 3.87 -4.09 -8.27
CA GLY A 423 3.76 -5.56 -8.31
C GLY A 423 2.37 -6.12 -8.63
N GLU A 424 1.32 -5.29 -8.68
CA GLU A 424 -0.03 -5.75 -8.99
C GLU A 424 -0.16 -6.27 -10.42
N GLY A 425 -0.80 -7.44 -10.56
CA GLY A 425 -1.08 -8.05 -11.87
C GLY A 425 0.10 -8.74 -12.55
N ILE A 426 1.31 -8.68 -12.00
CA ILE A 426 2.51 -9.27 -12.61
C ILE A 426 2.75 -10.68 -12.08
N ASN A 427 3.16 -11.58 -13.00
CA ASN A 427 3.62 -12.92 -12.65
C ASN A 427 5.13 -12.92 -12.44
N LEU A 428 5.58 -13.28 -11.24
CA LEU A 428 6.98 -13.27 -10.84
C LEU A 428 7.49 -14.67 -10.42
N GLN A 429 6.89 -15.73 -10.94
CA GLN A 429 7.22 -17.14 -10.63
C GLN A 429 8.66 -17.55 -10.99
N VAL A 430 9.35 -16.78 -11.81
CA VAL A 430 10.77 -17.00 -12.13
C VAL A 430 11.68 -16.82 -10.91
N CYS A 431 11.10 -16.35 -9.81
CA CYS A 431 11.78 -16.08 -8.56
C CYS A 431 11.14 -16.86 -7.43
N ARG A 432 11.94 -17.35 -6.48
CA ARG A 432 11.45 -18.02 -5.26
C ARG A 432 11.77 -17.26 -3.97
N VAL A 433 12.54 -16.16 -4.04
CA VAL A 433 12.97 -15.38 -2.89
C VAL A 433 12.31 -14.01 -2.89
N LEU A 434 11.66 -13.65 -1.78
CA LEU A 434 10.96 -12.39 -1.61
C LEU A 434 11.34 -11.73 -0.30
N PHE A 435 11.71 -10.45 -0.35
CA PHE A 435 11.90 -9.59 0.80
C PHE A 435 10.73 -8.61 0.93
N ASN A 436 10.06 -8.58 2.07
CA ASN A 436 9.23 -7.48 2.50
C ASN A 436 10.13 -6.49 3.25
N TYR A 437 10.65 -5.49 2.53
CA TYR A 437 11.44 -4.43 3.14
C TYR A 437 10.59 -3.61 4.11
N ASP A 438 9.33 -3.34 3.73
CA ASP A 438 8.31 -2.75 4.60
C ASP A 438 7.09 -3.66 4.69
N LEU A 439 6.57 -3.85 5.91
CA LEU A 439 5.32 -4.57 6.12
C LEU A 439 4.11 -3.64 5.91
N PRO A 440 3.11 -4.05 5.12
CA PRO A 440 1.85 -3.32 5.01
C PRO A 440 1.02 -3.44 6.30
N TRP A 441 0.05 -2.54 6.51
CA TRP A 441 -0.90 -2.60 7.64
C TRP A 441 -1.93 -3.75 7.54
N ASN A 442 -2.03 -4.37 6.38
CA ASN A 442 -2.98 -5.43 6.11
C ASN A 442 -2.21 -6.74 5.85
N PRO A 443 -2.43 -7.79 6.66
CA PRO A 443 -1.75 -9.08 6.47
C PRO A 443 -2.06 -9.70 5.11
N MET A 444 -3.24 -9.42 4.56
CA MET A 444 -3.62 -9.93 3.25
C MET A 444 -2.80 -9.29 2.11
N ALA A 445 -2.31 -8.07 2.29
CA ALA A 445 -1.37 -7.48 1.34
C ALA A 445 0.01 -8.19 1.36
N VAL A 446 0.43 -8.74 2.52
CA VAL A 446 1.60 -9.62 2.60
C VAL A 446 1.35 -10.90 1.80
N GLU A 447 0.19 -11.54 1.99
CA GLU A 447 -0.19 -12.75 1.24
C GLU A 447 -0.30 -12.49 -0.26
N GLN A 448 -0.81 -11.32 -0.68
CA GLN A 448 -0.84 -10.94 -2.09
C GLN A 448 0.56 -10.80 -2.68
N ARG A 449 1.51 -10.21 -1.94
CA ARG A 449 2.93 -10.13 -2.37
C ARG A 449 3.53 -11.53 -2.51
N ILE A 450 3.36 -12.39 -1.50
CA ILE A 450 3.81 -13.80 -1.55
C ILE A 450 3.16 -14.52 -2.73
N GLY A 451 1.89 -14.25 -2.99
CA GLY A 451 1.14 -14.79 -4.12
C GLY A 451 1.71 -14.42 -5.50
N ARG A 452 2.64 -13.48 -5.62
CA ARG A 452 3.32 -13.16 -6.89
C ARG A 452 4.34 -14.22 -7.29
N ILE A 453 4.95 -14.89 -6.31
CA ILE A 453 5.96 -15.94 -6.50
C ILE A 453 5.44 -17.33 -6.12
N HIS A 454 4.57 -17.44 -5.13
CA HIS A 454 3.96 -18.68 -4.65
C HIS A 454 2.68 -18.99 -5.44
N ARG A 455 2.85 -19.48 -6.66
CA ARG A 455 1.77 -19.81 -7.61
C ARG A 455 1.88 -21.24 -8.14
N TYR A 456 0.81 -21.69 -8.81
CA TYR A 456 0.84 -22.93 -9.59
C TYR A 456 1.95 -22.85 -10.66
N GLY A 457 2.80 -23.88 -10.71
CA GLY A 457 3.96 -23.93 -11.61
C GLY A 457 5.28 -23.44 -11.00
N GLN A 458 5.29 -23.00 -9.73
CA GLN A 458 6.55 -22.83 -8.97
C GLN A 458 7.16 -24.21 -8.71
N THR A 459 8.45 -24.36 -8.99
CA THR A 459 9.19 -25.64 -8.88
C THR A 459 9.95 -25.77 -7.57
N ASP A 460 10.21 -24.65 -6.89
CA ASP A 460 11.08 -24.58 -5.73
C ASP A 460 10.35 -24.08 -4.48
N THR A 461 10.90 -24.41 -3.31
CA THR A 461 10.42 -23.86 -2.03
C THR A 461 10.56 -22.34 -2.03
N VAL A 462 9.45 -21.64 -1.82
CA VAL A 462 9.42 -20.18 -1.75
C VAL A 462 9.95 -19.72 -0.40
N GLN A 463 10.84 -18.74 -0.41
CA GLN A 463 11.43 -18.13 0.78
C GLN A 463 11.02 -16.67 0.88
N VAL A 464 10.47 -16.28 2.00
CA VAL A 464 9.97 -14.93 2.28
C VAL A 464 10.68 -14.36 3.51
N TYR A 465 11.24 -13.18 3.39
CA TYR A 465 11.93 -12.49 4.48
C TYR A 465 11.20 -11.19 4.81
N ASN A 466 10.73 -11.05 6.05
CA ASN A 466 10.15 -9.83 6.59
C ASN A 466 11.20 -9.10 7.44
N LEU A 467 11.47 -7.83 7.20
CA LEU A 467 12.39 -7.03 8.00
C LEU A 467 11.61 -6.18 8.98
N VAL A 468 11.96 -6.23 10.28
CA VAL A 468 11.24 -5.50 11.34
C VAL A 468 12.24 -4.84 12.29
N ALA A 469 12.19 -3.52 12.40
CA ALA A 469 12.97 -2.78 13.39
C ALA A 469 12.33 -2.90 14.78
N GLU A 470 13.11 -3.39 15.74
CA GLU A 470 12.70 -3.51 17.15
C GLU A 470 12.46 -2.13 17.79
N ASP A 471 11.58 -2.06 18.77
CA ASP A 471 11.22 -0.84 19.52
C ASP A 471 10.69 0.31 18.64
N THR A 472 10.18 -0.01 17.43
CA THR A 472 9.64 0.97 16.49
C THR A 472 8.17 0.73 16.16
N ILE A 473 7.62 1.62 15.31
CA ILE A 473 6.27 1.44 14.74
C ILE A 473 6.18 0.14 13.91
N GLU A 474 7.26 -0.36 13.33
CA GLU A 474 7.23 -1.61 12.55
C GLU A 474 6.93 -2.83 13.42
N GLU A 475 7.47 -2.89 14.63
CA GLU A 475 7.14 -3.94 15.58
C GLU A 475 5.67 -3.86 16.01
N LYS A 476 5.15 -2.64 16.22
CA LYS A 476 3.72 -2.44 16.47
C LYS A 476 2.85 -2.83 15.29
N VAL A 477 3.28 -2.52 14.06
CA VAL A 477 2.60 -2.97 12.83
C VAL A 477 2.59 -4.50 12.78
N TYR A 478 3.70 -5.15 13.09
CA TYR A 478 3.79 -6.60 13.15
C TYR A 478 2.78 -7.19 14.16
N THR A 479 2.70 -6.63 15.37
CA THR A 479 1.71 -7.05 16.38
C THR A 479 0.27 -6.85 15.89
N ILE A 480 -0.04 -5.71 15.26
CA ILE A 480 -1.35 -5.46 14.67
C ILE A 480 -1.68 -6.48 13.56
N LEU A 481 -0.68 -6.86 12.77
CA LEU A 481 -0.86 -7.89 11.74
C LEU A 481 -1.19 -9.25 12.38
N GLU A 482 -0.55 -9.60 13.50
CA GLU A 482 -0.87 -10.81 14.27
C GLU A 482 -2.31 -10.79 14.79
N GLU A 483 -2.74 -9.68 15.42
CA GLU A 483 -4.10 -9.50 15.91
C GLU A 483 -5.14 -9.63 14.79
N LYS A 484 -4.91 -8.97 13.66
CA LYS A 484 -5.80 -9.08 12.49
C LYS A 484 -5.84 -10.49 11.90
N LEU A 485 -4.71 -11.20 11.89
CA LEU A 485 -4.70 -12.60 11.45
C LEU A 485 -5.54 -13.47 12.38
N GLN A 486 -5.52 -13.19 13.69
CA GLN A 486 -6.36 -13.86 14.66
C GLN A 486 -7.86 -13.64 14.39
N GLU A 487 -8.27 -12.40 14.16
CA GLU A 487 -9.65 -12.08 13.78
C GLU A 487 -10.06 -12.80 12.48
N ILE A 488 -9.22 -12.74 11.47
CA ILE A 488 -9.48 -13.42 10.18
C ILE A 488 -9.59 -14.93 10.39
N ALA A 489 -8.66 -15.55 11.14
CA ALA A 489 -8.67 -16.98 11.38
C ALA A 489 -9.90 -17.46 12.15
N GLN A 490 -10.36 -16.68 13.14
CA GLN A 490 -11.60 -16.96 13.87
C GLN A 490 -12.82 -16.99 12.95
N ILE A 491 -12.91 -16.04 12.02
CA ILE A 491 -14.05 -15.93 11.11
C ILE A 491 -14.05 -17.02 10.05
N ILE A 492 -12.87 -17.38 9.55
CA ILE A 492 -12.73 -18.42 8.53
C ILE A 492 -12.58 -19.85 9.09
N GLY A 493 -12.68 -20.02 10.42
CA GLY A 493 -12.61 -21.35 11.06
C GLY A 493 -11.19 -21.95 11.09
N LYS A 494 -10.15 -21.13 11.14
CA LYS A 494 -8.74 -21.56 11.24
C LYS A 494 -8.14 -21.31 12.62
N THR A 495 -8.96 -21.47 13.64
CA THR A 495 -8.53 -21.46 15.04
C THR A 495 -8.46 -22.87 15.58
N ASP A 496 -7.57 -23.11 16.51
CA ASP A 496 -7.56 -24.34 17.32
C ASP A 496 -8.90 -24.46 18.05
N PRO A 497 -9.60 -25.60 17.93
CA PRO A 497 -10.93 -25.77 18.51
C PRO A 497 -10.93 -25.75 20.05
N VAL A 498 -9.78 -25.92 20.70
CA VAL A 498 -9.63 -25.98 22.16
C VAL A 498 -9.18 -24.63 22.72
N THR A 499 -8.17 -23.99 22.11
CA THR A 499 -7.60 -22.74 22.63
C THR A 499 -8.26 -21.51 22.02
N GLY A 500 -8.93 -21.61 20.87
CA GLY A 500 -9.47 -20.48 20.12
C GLY A 500 -8.41 -19.63 19.43
N GLU A 501 -7.13 -19.97 19.58
CA GLU A 501 -6.02 -19.26 18.98
C GLU A 501 -5.88 -19.60 17.48
N VAL A 502 -5.26 -18.70 16.74
CA VAL A 502 -4.90 -18.94 15.32
C VAL A 502 -4.05 -20.18 15.24
N SER A 503 -4.38 -21.11 14.32
CA SER A 503 -3.51 -22.25 14.08
C SER A 503 -2.11 -21.74 13.76
N GLU A 504 -1.09 -22.28 14.43
CA GLU A 504 0.32 -21.90 14.27
C GLU A 504 0.75 -21.96 12.80
N ASP A 505 0.20 -22.88 12.06
CA ASP A 505 0.37 -23.00 10.62
C ASP A 505 -0.10 -21.77 9.83
N PHE A 506 -1.26 -21.18 10.16
CA PHE A 506 -1.78 -20.02 9.42
C PHE A 506 -0.98 -18.75 9.71
N ARG A 507 -0.54 -18.58 10.96
CA ARG A 507 0.33 -17.47 11.36
C ARG A 507 1.71 -17.58 10.72
N SER A 508 2.34 -18.75 10.82
CA SER A 508 3.68 -18.99 10.28
C SER A 508 3.75 -18.87 8.76
N GLU A 509 2.64 -19.15 8.07
CA GLU A 509 2.54 -18.97 6.63
C GLU A 509 2.62 -17.53 6.16
N ILE A 510 2.19 -16.56 6.95
CA ILE A 510 2.10 -15.14 6.55
C ILE A 510 3.20 -14.31 7.22
N LEU A 511 3.42 -14.51 8.52
CA LEU A 511 4.36 -13.70 9.30
C LEU A 511 5.65 -14.45 9.68
N GLY A 512 5.67 -15.77 9.53
CA GLY A 512 6.84 -16.58 9.89
C GLY A 512 7.05 -16.72 11.38
N TYR A 513 8.13 -17.42 11.74
CA TYR A 513 8.61 -17.52 13.11
C TYR A 513 9.47 -16.30 13.44
N LEU A 514 9.29 -15.74 14.64
CA LEU A 514 10.15 -14.71 15.19
C LEU A 514 11.53 -15.33 15.53
N GLY A 515 12.49 -15.19 14.62
CA GLY A 515 13.88 -15.52 14.89
C GLY A 515 14.59 -14.34 15.53
N SER A 516 15.17 -14.50 16.71
CA SER A 516 16.18 -13.56 17.21
C SER A 516 17.39 -13.60 16.26
N SER A 517 18.08 -12.47 16.09
CA SER A 517 19.22 -12.25 15.18
C SER A 517 20.42 -13.19 15.34
N ALA A 518 20.31 -14.25 16.16
CA ALA A 518 21.42 -15.09 16.57
C ALA A 518 21.57 -16.43 15.82
N ASN A 519 20.56 -16.93 15.10
CA ASN A 519 20.62 -18.32 14.61
C ASN A 519 20.25 -18.49 13.12
N TYR A 520 21.03 -17.88 12.22
CA TYR A 520 20.98 -18.22 10.79
C TYR A 520 21.42 -19.67 10.50
N ASN A 521 22.24 -20.27 11.41
CA ASN A 521 22.83 -21.60 11.20
C ASN A 521 21.90 -22.77 11.60
N GLU A 522 20.76 -22.53 12.24
CA GLU A 522 19.84 -23.59 12.68
C GLU A 522 18.65 -23.80 11.74
N LEU A 523 18.56 -23.05 10.61
CA LEU A 523 17.45 -23.10 9.68
C LEU A 523 17.75 -23.84 8.36
N TYR A 524 18.88 -24.54 8.28
CA TYR A 524 19.24 -25.41 7.14
C TYR A 524 19.42 -26.86 7.56
#